data_ed755cd9084558043915fe05f5976e5f
#
_entry.id   ed755cd9084558043915fe05f5976e5f
#
_cell.length_a   1.000
_cell.length_b   1.000
_cell.length_c   1.000
_cell.angle_alpha   90.00
_cell.angle_beta   90.00
_cell.angle_gamma   90.00
#
_symmetry.space_group_name_H-M   'P 1'
#
loop_
_entity.id
_entity.type
_entity.pdbx_description
1 polymer ?
#
loop_
_entity_poly.entity_id
_entity_poly.type
_entity_poly.pdbx_seq_one_letter_code
_entity_poly.pdbx_strand_id
1 'polypeptide(L)'
;MNTIERALMHALFVHLHHNIDQAVDFKALEELNRKVSQQWPGALIVGPGDDAAVFQMPGIEGYLVAKQESHCSPCVPRPYDAAATGAGGAMRDVTAMGARAIFLLNFIGTRSLEKEVLVGPCGFVGKCTCGKCKVMTSQERLDLMVQGLRDMCAVMDVFVIGGGLSTSFTDIVPAVVVAVIGKLITKEPLTKPAKVAGDKIIIIGKTASDGNDTLFRAGLVPEMRPAVALFDEERTTLEASLAAFQTGRIHACSDLGAAGIGAAVCESARYGGFGAKVDLSAVPVKGEELTAEEILICETQARMVVQVSPADADEIMGAIESKNGIAAMIGEITSDDKEVFEYRGQTVATIPNKPSKEILESLKGGD
;
A
#
# COMPACT_ATOMS: atom_id res chain seq x y z
N MET A 1 -18.53 -18.42 4.73
CA MET A 1 -17.27 -17.66 4.64
C MET A 1 -16.13 -18.65 4.77
N ASN A 2 -15.29 -18.77 3.76
CA ASN A 2 -14.11 -19.61 3.79
C ASN A 2 -12.92 -18.87 4.48
N THR A 3 -11.78 -19.56 4.65
CA THR A 3 -10.63 -19.01 5.39
C THR A 3 -10.01 -17.80 4.69
N ILE A 4 -9.98 -17.79 3.35
CA ILE A 4 -9.47 -16.66 2.56
C ILE A 4 -10.36 -15.44 2.71
N GLU A 5 -11.68 -15.63 2.56
CA GLU A 5 -12.67 -14.56 2.76
C GLU A 5 -12.54 -13.98 4.17
N ARG A 6 -12.39 -14.83 5.18
CA ARG A 6 -12.21 -14.38 6.56
C ARG A 6 -10.93 -13.57 6.75
N ALA A 7 -9.80 -14.01 6.20
CA ALA A 7 -8.53 -13.31 6.29
C ALA A 7 -8.60 -11.93 5.61
N LEU A 8 -9.14 -11.87 4.39
CA LEU A 8 -9.29 -10.62 3.65
C LEU A 8 -10.30 -9.68 4.32
N MET A 9 -11.42 -10.20 4.78
CA MET A 9 -12.41 -9.38 5.51
C MET A 9 -11.87 -8.88 6.84
N HIS A 10 -11.09 -9.68 7.56
CA HIS A 10 -10.42 -9.22 8.78
C HIS A 10 -9.44 -8.08 8.47
N ALA A 11 -8.62 -8.22 7.43
CA ALA A 11 -7.74 -7.14 6.99
C ALA A 11 -8.53 -5.86 6.65
N LEU A 12 -9.57 -5.96 5.84
CA LEU A 12 -10.36 -4.83 5.36
C LEU A 12 -11.18 -4.12 6.45
N PHE A 13 -11.86 -4.89 7.30
CA PHE A 13 -12.91 -4.34 8.19
C PHE A 13 -12.54 -4.32 9.67
N VAL A 14 -11.46 -5.00 10.06
CA VAL A 14 -11.01 -5.03 11.46
C VAL A 14 -9.63 -4.41 11.56
N HIS A 15 -8.63 -4.99 10.89
CA HIS A 15 -7.25 -4.55 11.07
C HIS A 15 -7.00 -3.13 10.51
N LEU A 16 -7.36 -2.88 9.25
CA LEU A 16 -7.15 -1.56 8.63
C LEU A 16 -8.06 -0.50 9.24
N HIS A 17 -9.36 -0.80 9.43
CA HIS A 17 -10.29 0.14 10.05
C HIS A 17 -9.98 0.39 11.53
N HIS A 18 -9.59 -0.63 12.28
CA HIS A 18 -9.28 -0.48 13.70
C HIS A 18 -8.10 0.48 13.92
N ASN A 19 -7.06 0.36 13.11
CA ASN A 19 -5.94 1.29 13.17
C ASN A 19 -6.32 2.74 12.85
N ILE A 20 -7.22 2.94 11.89
CA ILE A 20 -7.70 4.26 11.49
C ILE A 20 -8.68 4.81 12.54
N ASP A 21 -9.68 4.04 12.94
CA ASP A 21 -10.73 4.47 13.87
C ASP A 21 -10.19 4.74 15.29
N GLN A 22 -9.13 4.08 15.71
CA GLN A 22 -8.49 4.32 16.99
C GLN A 22 -7.51 5.50 16.98
N ALA A 23 -6.84 5.74 15.88
CA ALA A 23 -5.82 6.78 15.80
C ALA A 23 -6.39 8.15 15.41
N VAL A 24 -7.48 8.18 14.63
CA VAL A 24 -7.99 9.41 14.02
C VAL A 24 -9.52 9.41 13.95
N ASP A 25 -10.14 10.39 14.61
CA ASP A 25 -11.55 10.69 14.42
C ASP A 25 -11.76 11.44 13.09
N PHE A 26 -12.08 10.71 12.01
CA PHE A 26 -12.30 11.29 10.68
C PHE A 26 -13.39 12.38 10.68
N LYS A 27 -14.45 12.24 11.47
CA LYS A 27 -15.51 13.27 11.54
C LYS A 27 -14.98 14.56 12.16
N ALA A 28 -14.15 14.45 13.21
CA ALA A 28 -13.50 15.62 13.80
C ALA A 28 -12.52 16.28 12.80
N LEU A 29 -11.78 15.48 12.02
CA LEU A 29 -10.91 16.03 10.97
C LEU A 29 -11.70 16.67 9.84
N GLU A 30 -12.78 16.08 9.38
CA GLU A 30 -13.64 16.67 8.35
C GLU A 30 -14.25 17.99 8.87
N GLU A 31 -14.72 18.05 10.11
CA GLU A 31 -15.23 19.27 10.71
C GLU A 31 -14.16 20.35 10.84
N LEU A 32 -12.94 19.99 11.25
CA LEU A 32 -11.78 20.87 11.30
C LEU A 32 -11.45 21.41 9.91
N ASN A 33 -11.31 20.53 8.93
CA ASN A 33 -10.98 20.90 7.56
C ASN A 33 -12.05 21.82 6.95
N ARG A 34 -13.32 21.57 7.23
CA ARG A 34 -14.42 22.45 6.82
C ARG A 34 -14.32 23.86 7.43
N LYS A 35 -13.91 23.97 8.69
CA LYS A 35 -13.68 25.27 9.37
C LYS A 35 -12.47 25.99 8.77
N VAL A 36 -11.37 25.26 8.57
CA VAL A 36 -10.14 25.82 8.00
C VAL A 36 -10.34 26.28 6.56
N SER A 37 -11.12 25.53 5.78
CA SER A 37 -11.46 25.90 4.38
C SER A 37 -12.19 27.22 4.23
N GLN A 38 -12.82 27.74 5.30
CA GLN A 38 -13.39 29.09 5.29
C GLN A 38 -12.31 30.18 5.22
N GLN A 39 -11.12 29.92 5.79
CA GLN A 39 -9.97 30.83 5.75
C GLN A 39 -9.10 30.61 4.51
N TRP A 40 -9.06 29.36 4.02
CA TRP A 40 -8.24 28.94 2.88
C TRP A 40 -9.09 28.21 1.83
N PRO A 41 -10.01 28.94 1.13
CA PRO A 41 -10.89 28.32 0.13
C PRO A 41 -10.07 27.66 -0.98
N GLY A 42 -10.39 26.38 -1.28
CA GLY A 42 -9.71 25.63 -2.34
C GLY A 42 -8.30 25.17 -2.03
N ALA A 43 -7.81 25.35 -0.78
CA ALA A 43 -6.48 24.86 -0.41
C ALA A 43 -6.41 23.35 -0.31
N LEU A 44 -7.44 22.67 0.22
CA LEU A 44 -7.53 21.22 0.27
C LEU A 44 -8.41 20.71 -0.86
N ILE A 45 -7.87 19.89 -1.74
CA ILE A 45 -8.55 19.34 -2.93
C ILE A 45 -9.02 17.91 -2.65
N VAL A 46 -8.13 17.05 -2.14
CA VAL A 46 -8.44 15.70 -1.69
C VAL A 46 -7.96 15.58 -0.25
N GLY A 47 -8.89 15.26 0.66
CA GLY A 47 -8.64 15.12 2.09
C GLY A 47 -8.36 13.67 2.51
N PRO A 48 -8.53 13.36 3.80
CA PRO A 48 -8.40 12.00 4.33
C PRO A 48 -9.35 11.01 3.64
N GLY A 49 -8.91 9.77 3.47
CA GLY A 49 -9.72 8.66 2.92
C GLY A 49 -9.28 8.19 1.54
N ASP A 50 -8.30 8.85 0.93
CA ASP A 50 -7.64 8.40 -0.30
C ASP A 50 -6.18 8.01 -0.03
N ASP A 51 -5.42 7.58 -1.04
CA ASP A 51 -4.03 7.15 -0.87
C ASP A 51 -3.15 8.29 -0.33
N ALA A 52 -3.33 9.52 -0.82
CA ALA A 52 -2.65 10.70 -0.31
C ALA A 52 -3.54 11.95 -0.35
N ALA A 53 -3.17 12.97 0.42
CA ALA A 53 -3.84 14.26 0.37
C ALA A 53 -3.34 15.09 -0.81
N VAL A 54 -4.26 15.82 -1.48
CA VAL A 54 -3.94 16.77 -2.55
C VAL A 54 -4.33 18.18 -2.10
N PHE A 55 -3.42 19.11 -2.23
CA PHE A 55 -3.63 20.48 -1.77
C PHE A 55 -2.94 21.50 -2.67
N GLN A 56 -3.39 22.74 -2.57
CA GLN A 56 -2.82 23.87 -3.29
C GLN A 56 -2.32 24.92 -2.27
N MET A 57 -1.12 25.43 -2.51
CA MET A 57 -0.58 26.52 -1.69
C MET A 57 -0.65 27.84 -2.47
N PRO A 58 -1.06 28.95 -1.81
CA PRO A 58 -1.05 30.27 -2.44
C PRO A 58 0.33 30.63 -2.99
N GLY A 59 0.39 31.09 -4.23
CA GLY A 59 1.64 31.47 -4.90
C GLY A 59 2.46 30.32 -5.50
N ILE A 60 2.00 29.07 -5.37
CA ILE A 60 2.60 27.90 -6.02
C ILE A 60 1.68 27.42 -7.13
N GLU A 61 2.22 27.32 -8.34
CA GLU A 61 1.47 26.82 -9.50
C GLU A 61 1.29 25.30 -9.42
N GLY A 62 0.05 24.84 -9.62
CA GLY A 62 -0.35 23.44 -9.59
C GLY A 62 -0.64 22.93 -8.18
N TYR A 63 -0.81 21.60 -8.07
CA TYR A 63 -1.16 20.94 -6.83
C TYR A 63 0.03 20.17 -6.25
N LEU A 64 0.11 20.17 -4.93
CA LEU A 64 1.02 19.35 -4.17
C LEU A 64 0.27 18.14 -3.62
N VAL A 65 1.00 17.05 -3.44
CA VAL A 65 0.47 15.79 -2.88
C VAL A 65 1.34 15.38 -1.72
N ALA A 66 0.73 14.99 -0.61
CA ALA A 66 1.48 14.55 0.57
C ALA A 66 0.88 13.30 1.19
N LYS A 67 1.75 12.39 1.57
CA LYS A 67 1.45 11.15 2.31
C LYS A 67 2.37 11.03 3.50
N GLN A 68 1.81 10.60 4.63
CA GLN A 68 2.59 10.09 5.76
C GLN A 68 2.26 8.63 5.97
N GLU A 69 3.29 7.82 6.15
CA GLU A 69 3.17 6.39 6.37
C GLU A 69 4.14 5.91 7.46
N SER A 70 3.85 4.77 8.06
CA SER A 70 4.72 4.16 9.05
C SER A 70 4.91 2.67 8.80
N HIS A 71 6.17 2.23 8.86
CA HIS A 71 6.54 0.81 8.91
C HIS A 71 7.17 0.52 10.26
N CYS A 72 6.49 -0.28 11.09
CA CYS A 72 6.97 -0.63 12.43
C CYS A 72 7.29 -2.12 12.53
N SER A 73 6.28 -2.98 12.40
CA SER A 73 6.45 -4.43 12.53
C SER A 73 7.49 -5.04 11.59
N PRO A 74 7.53 -4.70 10.29
CA PRO A 74 8.55 -5.25 9.38
C PRO A 74 9.98 -4.88 9.76
N CYS A 75 10.20 -3.78 10.51
CA CYS A 75 11.52 -3.36 10.97
C CYS A 75 12.16 -4.31 12.00
N VAL A 76 11.37 -5.22 12.60
CA VAL A 76 11.88 -6.24 13.51
C VAL A 76 12.62 -7.36 12.76
N PRO A 77 12.01 -8.03 11.76
CA PRO A 77 12.70 -9.08 11.02
C PRO A 77 13.67 -8.56 9.94
N ARG A 78 13.38 -7.42 9.30
CA ARG A 78 14.11 -6.92 8.13
C ARG A 78 14.22 -5.39 8.14
N PRO A 79 15.03 -4.79 9.00
CA PRO A 79 15.08 -3.33 9.19
C PRO A 79 15.45 -2.57 7.91
N TYR A 80 16.34 -3.08 7.08
CA TYR A 80 16.73 -2.47 5.80
C TYR A 80 15.56 -2.46 4.81
N ASP A 81 15.00 -3.64 4.52
CA ASP A 81 13.87 -3.76 3.59
C ASP A 81 12.66 -2.97 4.08
N ALA A 82 12.35 -3.06 5.37
CA ALA A 82 11.20 -2.38 5.96
C ALA A 82 11.27 -0.84 5.82
N ALA A 83 12.45 -0.28 6.02
CA ALA A 83 12.64 1.16 5.87
C ALA A 83 12.58 1.58 4.38
N ALA A 84 13.18 0.78 3.49
CA ALA A 84 13.10 1.00 2.05
C ALA A 84 11.66 0.88 1.53
N THR A 85 10.95 -0.17 1.92
CA THR A 85 9.54 -0.40 1.48
C THR A 85 8.57 0.63 2.08
N GLY A 86 8.82 1.13 3.30
CA GLY A 86 8.06 2.24 3.87
C GLY A 86 8.21 3.53 3.06
N ALA A 87 9.43 3.83 2.61
CA ALA A 87 9.66 4.98 1.72
C ALA A 87 9.01 4.75 0.34
N GLY A 88 9.19 3.56 -0.25
CA GLY A 88 8.60 3.19 -1.54
C GLY A 88 7.07 3.22 -1.50
N GLY A 89 6.45 2.70 -0.42
CA GLY A 89 5.01 2.73 -0.20
C GLY A 89 4.44 4.15 -0.22
N ALA A 90 5.02 5.04 0.59
CA ALA A 90 4.59 6.44 0.60
C ALA A 90 4.80 7.15 -0.76
N MET A 91 5.83 6.76 -1.53
CA MET A 91 6.04 7.28 -2.90
C MET A 91 4.98 6.73 -3.87
N ARG A 92 4.57 5.44 -3.71
CA ARG A 92 3.48 4.85 -4.50
C ARG A 92 2.15 5.55 -4.23
N ASP A 93 1.82 5.81 -2.96
CA ASP A 93 0.61 6.56 -2.59
C ASP A 93 0.55 7.94 -3.26
N VAL A 94 1.67 8.67 -3.21
CA VAL A 94 1.79 9.96 -3.91
C VAL A 94 1.61 9.78 -5.42
N THR A 95 2.19 8.72 -5.98
CA THR A 95 2.07 8.41 -7.42
C THR A 95 0.64 8.01 -7.77
N ALA A 96 -0.07 7.25 -6.93
CA ALA A 96 -1.46 6.86 -7.15
C ALA A 96 -2.39 8.05 -7.34
N MET A 97 -2.06 9.19 -6.72
CA MET A 97 -2.80 10.45 -6.91
C MET A 97 -2.47 11.18 -8.22
N GLY A 98 -1.61 10.64 -9.08
CA GLY A 98 -1.16 11.28 -10.31
C GLY A 98 0.00 12.25 -10.12
N ALA A 99 0.84 12.05 -9.10
CA ALA A 99 1.93 12.95 -8.75
C ALA A 99 3.30 12.26 -8.82
N ARG A 100 4.35 13.05 -8.99
CA ARG A 100 5.74 12.61 -8.84
C ARG A 100 6.23 13.00 -7.46
N ALA A 101 6.72 12.03 -6.69
CA ALA A 101 7.39 12.26 -5.42
C ALA A 101 8.69 13.04 -5.62
N ILE A 102 8.98 14.00 -4.74
CA ILE A 102 10.15 14.88 -4.85
C ILE A 102 10.90 14.97 -3.52
N PHE A 103 10.19 15.06 -2.40
CA PHE A 103 10.77 15.28 -1.09
C PHE A 103 10.30 14.23 -0.10
N LEU A 104 11.19 13.85 0.81
CA LEU A 104 10.90 12.96 1.92
C LEU A 104 11.43 13.55 3.23
N LEU A 105 10.61 13.46 4.27
CA LEU A 105 11.00 13.61 5.67
C LEU A 105 10.82 12.27 6.37
N ASN A 106 11.63 11.99 7.38
CA ASN A 106 11.50 10.77 8.15
C ASN A 106 11.56 11.00 9.65
N PHE A 107 11.02 10.06 10.41
CA PHE A 107 11.26 9.93 11.84
C PHE A 107 11.52 8.45 12.15
N ILE A 108 12.58 8.18 12.91
CA ILE A 108 12.91 6.84 13.34
C ILE A 108 12.86 6.78 14.86
N GLY A 109 12.08 5.85 15.38
CA GLY A 109 12.02 5.51 16.80
C GLY A 109 12.76 4.20 17.06
N THR A 110 13.68 4.18 18.02
CA THR A 110 14.42 2.98 18.41
C THR A 110 14.69 2.97 19.91
N ARG A 111 15.23 1.87 20.44
CA ARG A 111 15.72 1.77 21.82
C ARG A 111 17.07 2.49 21.96
N SER A 112 17.56 2.64 23.19
CA SER A 112 18.94 3.07 23.46
C SER A 112 19.90 2.33 22.53
N LEU A 113 20.84 3.06 21.92
CA LEU A 113 21.63 2.58 20.78
C LEU A 113 22.55 1.40 21.11
N GLU A 114 22.99 1.32 22.36
CA GLU A 114 23.85 0.25 22.90
C GLU A 114 23.10 -1.05 23.24
N LYS A 115 21.76 -1.01 23.23
CA LYS A 115 20.95 -2.19 23.57
C LYS A 115 21.01 -3.23 22.46
N GLU A 116 21.21 -4.48 22.87
CA GLU A 116 21.08 -5.62 21.98
C GLU A 116 19.62 -5.85 21.60
N VAL A 117 19.41 -6.19 20.35
CA VAL A 117 18.11 -6.50 19.74
C VAL A 117 18.24 -7.76 18.90
N LEU A 118 17.18 -8.53 18.86
CA LEU A 118 17.10 -9.70 18.01
C LEU A 118 16.43 -9.29 16.68
N VAL A 119 17.12 -9.48 15.57
CA VAL A 119 16.62 -9.19 14.22
C VAL A 119 16.39 -10.49 13.46
N GLY A 120 15.18 -10.67 12.96
CA GLY A 120 14.73 -11.89 12.27
C GLY A 120 13.36 -12.34 12.75
N PRO A 121 12.88 -13.53 12.31
CA PRO A 121 11.50 -13.99 12.56
C PRO A 121 11.11 -14.05 14.06
N CYS A 122 12.06 -14.33 14.95
CA CYS A 122 11.78 -14.41 16.39
C CYS A 122 11.99 -13.05 17.11
N GLY A 123 12.24 -11.97 16.40
CA GLY A 123 12.54 -10.67 17.01
C GLY A 123 11.42 -10.13 17.91
N PHE A 124 10.18 -10.43 17.59
CA PHE A 124 9.00 -10.06 18.39
C PHE A 124 8.94 -10.77 19.75
N VAL A 125 9.47 -11.97 19.85
CA VAL A 125 9.47 -12.77 21.09
C VAL A 125 10.73 -12.51 21.94
N GLY A 126 11.72 -11.84 21.36
CA GLY A 126 12.99 -11.51 22.04
C GLY A 126 13.90 -12.71 22.31
N LYS A 127 13.56 -13.91 21.87
CA LYS A 127 14.36 -15.14 22.02
C LYS A 127 14.31 -15.96 20.74
N CYS A 128 15.49 -16.26 20.17
CA CYS A 128 15.57 -17.05 18.95
C CYS A 128 15.36 -18.53 19.22
N THR A 129 14.38 -19.12 18.53
CA THR A 129 14.08 -20.55 18.51
C THR A 129 14.25 -21.16 17.13
N CYS A 130 14.39 -20.36 16.08
CA CYS A 130 14.44 -20.81 14.68
C CYS A 130 15.85 -20.90 14.10
N GLY A 131 16.88 -20.41 14.79
CA GLY A 131 18.27 -20.35 14.29
C GLY A 131 18.51 -19.34 13.15
N LYS A 132 17.49 -18.59 12.71
CA LYS A 132 17.56 -17.65 11.57
C LYS A 132 17.73 -16.18 12.01
N CYS A 133 17.76 -15.89 13.31
CA CYS A 133 17.88 -14.53 13.82
C CYS A 133 19.33 -14.15 14.11
N LYS A 134 19.61 -12.85 14.02
CA LYS A 134 20.89 -12.26 14.42
C LYS A 134 20.69 -11.36 15.63
N VAL A 135 21.67 -11.38 16.57
CA VAL A 135 21.75 -10.37 17.62
C VAL A 135 22.61 -9.24 17.10
N MET A 136 22.14 -8.02 17.24
CA MET A 136 22.88 -6.80 16.90
C MET A 136 22.52 -5.69 17.88
N THR A 137 23.26 -4.60 17.88
CA THR A 137 22.90 -3.42 18.66
C THR A 137 21.74 -2.66 18.01
N SER A 138 21.03 -1.86 18.78
CA SER A 138 20.02 -0.93 18.24
C SER A 138 20.63 0.07 17.26
N GLN A 139 21.91 0.43 17.44
CA GLN A 139 22.66 1.27 16.48
C GLN A 139 22.80 0.56 15.12
N GLU A 140 23.26 -0.68 15.10
CA GLU A 140 23.39 -1.46 13.86
C GLU A 140 22.06 -1.63 13.14
N ARG A 141 20.96 -1.87 13.90
CA ARG A 141 19.61 -1.90 13.33
C ARG A 141 19.19 -0.55 12.75
N LEU A 142 19.48 0.55 13.46
CA LEU A 142 19.22 1.91 12.97
C LEU A 142 19.99 2.19 11.68
N ASP A 143 21.26 1.81 11.61
CA ASP A 143 22.11 2.01 10.43
C ASP A 143 21.51 1.30 9.20
N LEU A 144 20.98 0.07 9.38
CA LEU A 144 20.26 -0.66 8.31
C LEU A 144 18.99 0.07 7.87
N MET A 145 18.22 0.62 8.81
CA MET A 145 16.99 1.37 8.47
C MET A 145 17.34 2.66 7.70
N VAL A 146 18.33 3.41 8.17
CA VAL A 146 18.82 4.63 7.48
C VAL A 146 19.35 4.29 6.09
N GLN A 147 20.07 3.18 5.96
CA GLN A 147 20.57 2.73 4.65
C GLN A 147 19.42 2.39 3.69
N GLY A 148 18.41 1.66 4.14
CA GLY A 148 17.24 1.32 3.32
C GLY A 148 16.49 2.56 2.81
N LEU A 149 16.25 3.55 3.69
CA LEU A 149 15.66 4.84 3.31
C LEU A 149 16.50 5.55 2.24
N ARG A 150 17.82 5.66 2.50
CA ARG A 150 18.76 6.33 1.58
C ARG A 150 18.77 5.67 0.21
N ASP A 151 18.87 4.35 0.17
CA ASP A 151 19.01 3.61 -1.08
C ASP A 151 17.71 3.70 -1.90
N MET A 152 16.53 3.64 -1.26
CA MET A 152 15.24 3.85 -1.95
C MET A 152 15.13 5.29 -2.48
N CYS A 153 15.44 6.30 -1.68
CA CYS A 153 15.41 7.70 -2.13
C CYS A 153 16.40 7.96 -3.28
N ALA A 154 17.58 7.33 -3.24
CA ALA A 154 18.56 7.45 -4.30
C ALA A 154 18.08 6.85 -5.64
N VAL A 155 17.48 5.66 -5.58
CA VAL A 155 16.91 5.02 -6.79
C VAL A 155 15.74 5.82 -7.34
N MET A 156 14.94 6.43 -6.47
CA MET A 156 13.74 7.18 -6.86
C MET A 156 13.98 8.65 -7.19
N ASP A 157 15.22 9.14 -7.09
CA ASP A 157 15.59 10.56 -7.26
C ASP A 157 14.80 11.51 -6.33
N VAL A 158 14.57 11.08 -5.08
CA VAL A 158 13.82 11.83 -4.06
C VAL A 158 14.78 12.43 -3.03
N PHE A 159 14.63 13.73 -2.77
CA PHE A 159 15.43 14.44 -1.77
C PHE A 159 14.99 14.08 -0.35
N VAL A 160 15.91 13.67 0.50
CA VAL A 160 15.66 13.63 1.94
C VAL A 160 15.97 15.01 2.52
N ILE A 161 14.93 15.74 2.94
CA ILE A 161 15.04 17.16 3.36
C ILE A 161 15.05 17.36 4.87
N GLY A 162 14.87 16.30 5.63
CA GLY A 162 14.92 16.35 7.09
C GLY A 162 14.44 15.07 7.72
N GLY A 163 14.54 15.02 9.04
CA GLY A 163 14.10 13.88 9.80
C GLY A 163 14.33 14.05 11.30
N GLY A 164 13.90 13.03 12.05
CA GLY A 164 14.07 12.97 13.50
C GLY A 164 14.45 11.58 13.96
N LEU A 165 15.05 11.50 15.13
CA LEU A 165 15.41 10.26 15.80
C LEU A 165 14.95 10.34 17.26
N SER A 166 14.34 9.26 17.76
CA SER A 166 14.15 9.04 19.18
C SER A 166 14.77 7.70 19.59
N THR A 167 15.58 7.72 20.64
CA THR A 167 16.19 6.53 21.25
C THR A 167 15.51 6.13 22.56
N SER A 168 14.35 6.72 22.85
CA SER A 168 13.59 6.52 24.09
C SER A 168 12.46 5.51 23.97
N PHE A 169 12.34 4.84 22.84
CA PHE A 169 11.37 3.77 22.67
C PHE A 169 11.72 2.60 23.57
N THR A 170 10.77 2.16 24.38
CA THR A 170 10.95 1.04 25.31
C THR A 170 10.61 -0.31 24.70
N ASP A 171 9.77 -0.30 23.65
CA ASP A 171 9.25 -1.51 23.02
C ASP A 171 10.27 -2.16 22.08
N ILE A 172 10.03 -3.45 21.81
CA ILE A 172 10.85 -4.26 20.91
C ILE A 172 10.75 -3.74 19.47
N VAL A 173 9.60 -3.20 19.10
CA VAL A 173 9.28 -2.77 17.75
C VAL A 173 9.79 -1.33 17.51
N PRO A 174 10.74 -1.15 16.60
CA PRO A 174 11.14 0.19 16.16
C PRO A 174 10.07 0.80 15.25
N ALA A 175 10.10 2.12 15.09
CA ALA A 175 9.23 2.83 14.18
C ALA A 175 10.04 3.52 13.07
N VAL A 176 9.64 3.34 11.82
CA VAL A 176 10.03 4.19 10.69
C VAL A 176 8.78 4.89 10.22
N VAL A 177 8.78 6.21 10.30
CA VAL A 177 7.72 7.08 9.80
C VAL A 177 8.32 7.94 8.69
N VAL A 178 7.64 7.99 7.57
CA VAL A 178 8.04 8.82 6.42
C VAL A 178 6.90 9.74 6.02
N ALA A 179 7.24 10.95 5.60
CA ALA A 179 6.31 11.86 4.94
C ALA A 179 6.88 12.21 3.56
N VAL A 180 6.14 11.91 2.52
CA VAL A 180 6.53 12.18 1.13
C VAL A 180 5.69 13.32 0.59
N ILE A 181 6.35 14.24 -0.11
CA ILE A 181 5.71 15.36 -0.80
C ILE A 181 6.05 15.26 -2.28
N GLY A 182 5.03 15.34 -3.11
CA GLY A 182 5.12 15.32 -4.56
C GLY A 182 4.39 16.48 -5.21
N LYS A 183 4.58 16.60 -6.53
CA LYS A 183 3.86 17.54 -7.39
C LYS A 183 2.98 16.77 -8.36
N LEU A 184 1.72 17.16 -8.44
CA LEU A 184 0.79 16.60 -9.41
C LEU A 184 1.31 16.84 -10.83
N ILE A 185 1.29 15.79 -11.66
CA ILE A 185 1.68 15.85 -13.08
C ILE A 185 0.51 15.63 -14.01
N THR A 186 -0.60 15.13 -13.49
CA THR A 186 -1.88 15.02 -14.21
C THR A 186 -2.64 16.34 -14.12
N LYS A 187 -3.64 16.52 -14.99
CA LYS A 187 -4.49 17.73 -14.99
C LYS A 187 -5.34 17.79 -13.72
N GLU A 188 -5.90 16.66 -13.33
CA GLU A 188 -6.72 16.49 -12.13
C GLU A 188 -6.15 15.35 -11.28
N PRO A 189 -6.35 15.37 -9.97
CA PRO A 189 -5.95 14.25 -9.12
C PRO A 189 -6.62 12.95 -9.54
N LEU A 190 -5.86 11.87 -9.58
CA LEU A 190 -6.42 10.52 -9.57
C LEU A 190 -6.89 10.21 -8.16
N THR A 191 -7.88 9.33 -8.05
CA THR A 191 -8.44 8.92 -6.77
C THR A 191 -8.75 7.43 -6.77
N LYS A 192 -8.77 6.83 -5.60
CA LYS A 192 -9.01 5.40 -5.40
C LYS A 192 -10.42 4.93 -5.78
N PRO A 193 -11.52 5.64 -5.44
CA PRO A 193 -12.87 5.17 -5.68
C PRO A 193 -13.13 4.89 -7.17
N ALA A 194 -13.67 3.68 -7.47
CA ALA A 194 -14.13 3.32 -8.80
C ALA A 194 -15.21 4.30 -9.29
N LYS A 195 -15.23 4.60 -10.59
CA LYS A 195 -16.12 5.63 -11.15
C LYS A 195 -17.13 5.11 -12.14
N VAL A 196 -16.83 4.00 -12.82
CA VAL A 196 -17.67 3.49 -13.91
C VAL A 196 -17.72 1.96 -13.86
N ALA A 197 -18.94 1.40 -13.87
CA ALA A 197 -19.11 -0.04 -14.09
C ALA A 197 -18.72 -0.41 -15.53
N GLY A 198 -18.02 -1.54 -15.69
CA GLY A 198 -17.45 -1.98 -16.96
C GLY A 198 -16.01 -1.56 -17.19
N ASP A 199 -15.47 -0.66 -16.37
CA ASP A 199 -14.04 -0.34 -16.41
C ASP A 199 -13.20 -1.59 -16.20
N LYS A 200 -12.12 -1.70 -16.96
CA LYS A 200 -11.14 -2.77 -16.82
C LYS A 200 -10.17 -2.46 -15.71
N ILE A 201 -9.83 -3.50 -14.95
CA ILE A 201 -8.84 -3.44 -13.87
C ILE A 201 -7.52 -3.94 -14.45
N ILE A 202 -6.51 -3.08 -14.48
CA ILE A 202 -5.16 -3.40 -14.94
C ILE A 202 -4.21 -3.33 -13.75
N ILE A 203 -3.50 -4.42 -13.49
CA ILE A 203 -2.37 -4.43 -12.53
C ILE A 203 -1.08 -4.04 -13.24
N ILE A 204 -0.26 -3.24 -12.56
CA ILE A 204 1.09 -2.88 -12.96
C ILE A 204 2.05 -3.51 -11.97
N GLY A 205 3.06 -4.24 -12.44
CA GLY A 205 4.02 -4.98 -11.62
C GLY A 205 3.69 -6.47 -11.49
N LYS A 206 4.48 -7.20 -10.70
CA LYS A 206 4.35 -8.65 -10.48
C LYS A 206 4.09 -8.97 -9.02
N THR A 207 3.29 -9.99 -8.78
CA THR A 207 3.07 -10.56 -7.44
C THR A 207 4.09 -11.66 -7.16
N ALA A 208 4.63 -11.70 -5.96
CA ALA A 208 5.47 -12.77 -5.43
C ALA A 208 4.88 -13.30 -4.11
N SER A 209 5.58 -14.21 -3.46
CA SER A 209 5.11 -14.83 -2.22
C SER A 209 5.59 -14.12 -0.95
N ASP A 210 6.27 -12.99 -1.07
CA ASP A 210 6.72 -12.15 0.05
C ASP A 210 5.63 -11.15 0.50
N GLY A 211 5.79 -10.58 1.69
CA GLY A 211 4.74 -9.77 2.29
C GLY A 211 3.50 -10.60 2.63
N ASN A 212 3.69 -11.80 3.17
CA ASN A 212 2.59 -12.71 3.47
C ASN A 212 2.13 -12.66 4.94
N ASP A 213 2.37 -11.55 5.63
CA ASP A 213 2.07 -11.39 7.06
C ASP A 213 0.60 -11.69 7.38
N THR A 214 -0.31 -11.15 6.59
CA THR A 214 -1.75 -11.39 6.71
C THR A 214 -2.11 -12.87 6.57
N LEU A 215 -1.51 -13.58 5.60
CA LEU A 215 -1.72 -15.02 5.42
C LEU A 215 -1.13 -15.84 6.57
N PHE A 216 0.06 -15.44 7.05
CA PHE A 216 0.71 -16.12 8.17
C PHE A 216 -0.10 -16.01 9.46
N ARG A 217 -0.60 -14.82 9.80
CA ARG A 217 -1.48 -14.59 10.95
C ARG A 217 -2.80 -15.34 10.83
N ALA A 218 -3.33 -15.50 9.65
CA ALA A 218 -4.53 -16.30 9.37
C ALA A 218 -4.27 -17.82 9.40
N GLY A 219 -3.01 -18.26 9.56
CA GLY A 219 -2.64 -19.68 9.56
C GLY A 219 -2.72 -20.35 8.19
N LEU A 220 -2.75 -19.57 7.11
CA LEU A 220 -2.85 -20.06 5.73
C LEU A 220 -1.49 -20.43 5.12
N VAL A 221 -0.41 -19.92 5.69
CA VAL A 221 0.97 -20.26 5.30
C VAL A 221 1.79 -20.61 6.53
N PRO A 222 2.76 -21.54 6.43
CA PRO A 222 3.52 -22.04 7.58
C PRO A 222 4.65 -21.10 8.02
N GLU A 223 5.07 -20.18 7.17
CA GLU A 223 6.23 -19.30 7.42
C GLU A 223 5.92 -17.86 6.98
N MET A 224 6.25 -16.91 7.84
CA MET A 224 6.18 -15.50 7.51
C MET A 224 7.36 -15.11 6.60
N ARG A 225 7.06 -14.49 5.47
CA ARG A 225 8.01 -13.94 4.50
C ARG A 225 7.75 -12.44 4.38
N PRO A 226 8.44 -11.60 5.16
CA PRO A 226 8.27 -10.16 5.08
C PRO A 226 8.57 -9.62 3.67
N ALA A 227 7.91 -8.53 3.30
CA ALA A 227 8.13 -7.88 2.01
C ALA A 227 9.60 -7.49 1.83
N VAL A 228 10.09 -7.62 0.61
CA VAL A 228 11.45 -7.31 0.18
C VAL A 228 11.44 -6.00 -0.60
N ALA A 229 12.46 -5.19 -0.42
CA ALA A 229 12.64 -3.98 -1.22
C ALA A 229 13.04 -4.33 -2.66
N LEU A 230 12.24 -3.89 -3.62
CA LEU A 230 12.38 -4.14 -5.06
C LEU A 230 12.72 -2.83 -5.77
N PHE A 231 13.95 -2.34 -5.58
CA PHE A 231 14.37 -0.99 -5.99
C PHE A 231 14.14 -0.68 -7.48
N ASP A 232 14.63 -1.53 -8.38
CA ASP A 232 14.52 -1.32 -9.82
C ASP A 232 13.08 -1.51 -10.31
N GLU A 233 12.37 -2.52 -9.76
CA GLU A 233 10.96 -2.75 -10.05
C GLU A 233 10.09 -1.60 -9.52
N GLU A 234 10.41 -1.04 -8.34
CA GLU A 234 9.71 0.11 -7.78
C GLU A 234 9.82 1.31 -8.71
N ARG A 235 11.04 1.68 -9.11
CA ARG A 235 11.28 2.76 -10.07
C ARG A 235 10.56 2.50 -11.40
N THR A 236 10.69 1.30 -11.94
CA THR A 236 10.07 0.94 -13.22
C THR A 236 8.55 1.05 -13.15
N THR A 237 7.94 0.53 -12.08
CA THR A 237 6.48 0.58 -11.88
C THR A 237 5.98 2.01 -11.76
N LEU A 238 6.67 2.87 -10.99
CA LEU A 238 6.25 4.26 -10.84
C LEU A 238 6.41 5.06 -12.13
N GLU A 239 7.50 4.91 -12.87
CA GLU A 239 7.69 5.59 -14.17
C GLU A 239 6.68 5.09 -15.21
N ALA A 240 6.36 3.80 -15.22
CA ALA A 240 5.35 3.22 -16.09
C ALA A 240 3.93 3.73 -15.74
N SER A 241 3.61 3.82 -14.47
CA SER A 241 2.34 4.38 -14.00
C SER A 241 2.20 5.86 -14.38
N LEU A 242 3.24 6.66 -14.16
CA LEU A 242 3.25 8.08 -14.56
C LEU A 242 3.08 8.26 -16.08
N ALA A 243 3.66 7.38 -16.91
CA ALA A 243 3.44 7.42 -18.36
C ALA A 243 1.99 7.10 -18.73
N ALA A 244 1.38 6.11 -18.09
CA ALA A 244 -0.04 5.80 -18.25
C ALA A 244 -0.94 6.98 -17.82
N PHE A 245 -0.63 7.64 -16.72
CA PHE A 245 -1.42 8.77 -16.20
C PHE A 245 -1.38 10.00 -17.12
N GLN A 246 -0.26 10.22 -17.82
CA GLN A 246 -0.13 11.31 -18.79
C GLN A 246 -1.07 11.17 -20.00
N THR A 247 -1.62 9.99 -20.26
CA THR A 247 -2.65 9.81 -21.30
C THR A 247 -3.96 10.54 -20.94
N GLY A 248 -4.20 10.77 -19.64
CA GLY A 248 -5.46 11.35 -19.15
C GLY A 248 -6.66 10.42 -19.24
N ARG A 249 -6.43 9.10 -19.38
CA ARG A 249 -7.45 8.07 -19.58
C ARG A 249 -7.71 7.20 -18.35
N ILE A 250 -6.99 7.43 -17.25
CA ILE A 250 -7.17 6.67 -16.01
C ILE A 250 -8.40 7.20 -15.26
N HIS A 251 -9.33 6.33 -14.92
CA HIS A 251 -10.51 6.68 -14.14
C HIS A 251 -10.24 6.59 -12.63
N ALA A 252 -9.59 5.53 -12.17
CA ALA A 252 -9.21 5.36 -10.77
C ALA A 252 -7.85 4.67 -10.66
N CYS A 253 -7.16 4.93 -9.56
CA CYS A 253 -5.85 4.33 -9.27
C CYS A 253 -5.71 4.08 -7.78
N SER A 254 -5.01 3.01 -7.42
CA SER A 254 -4.55 2.74 -6.06
C SER A 254 -3.19 2.04 -6.10
N ASP A 255 -2.36 2.26 -5.07
CA ASP A 255 -1.22 1.40 -4.83
C ASP A 255 -1.65 0.03 -4.28
N LEU A 256 -0.75 -0.93 -4.24
CA LEU A 256 -0.97 -2.20 -3.57
C LEU A 256 -0.09 -2.28 -2.32
N GLY A 257 -0.69 -2.02 -1.18
CA GLY A 257 -0.11 -2.14 0.15
C GLY A 257 -0.61 -3.38 0.90
N ALA A 258 -1.10 -3.17 2.12
CA ALA A 258 -1.61 -4.23 3.00
C ALA A 258 -2.74 -5.04 2.35
N ALA A 259 -2.68 -6.36 2.52
CA ALA A 259 -3.59 -7.35 1.91
C ALA A 259 -3.69 -7.29 0.37
N GLY A 260 -2.70 -6.70 -0.28
CA GLY A 260 -2.43 -6.82 -1.72
C GLY A 260 -3.59 -6.44 -2.65
N ILE A 261 -3.78 -7.25 -3.69
CA ILE A 261 -4.84 -7.05 -4.71
C ILE A 261 -6.23 -7.01 -4.06
N GLY A 262 -6.44 -7.88 -3.05
CA GLY A 262 -7.73 -8.00 -2.38
C GLY A 262 -8.17 -6.68 -1.77
N ALA A 263 -7.31 -6.01 -1.00
CA ALA A 263 -7.65 -4.73 -0.39
C ALA A 263 -7.79 -3.61 -1.44
N ALA A 264 -6.82 -3.47 -2.34
CA ALA A 264 -6.85 -2.40 -3.34
C ALA A 264 -8.12 -2.43 -4.20
N VAL A 265 -8.54 -3.61 -4.67
CA VAL A 265 -9.76 -3.75 -5.50
C VAL A 265 -11.03 -3.57 -4.66
N CYS A 266 -11.10 -4.20 -3.47
CA CYS A 266 -12.29 -4.08 -2.62
C CYS A 266 -12.52 -2.64 -2.13
N GLU A 267 -11.47 -1.94 -1.73
CA GLU A 267 -11.59 -0.54 -1.30
C GLU A 267 -12.04 0.35 -2.45
N SER A 268 -11.41 0.22 -3.61
CA SER A 268 -11.76 1.00 -4.79
C SER A 268 -13.22 0.78 -5.20
N ALA A 269 -13.65 -0.46 -5.37
CA ALA A 269 -15.01 -0.80 -5.74
C ALA A 269 -16.02 -0.29 -4.70
N ARG A 270 -15.80 -0.60 -3.42
CA ARG A 270 -16.69 -0.21 -2.31
C ARG A 270 -16.84 1.29 -2.15
N TYR A 271 -15.74 2.05 -2.21
CA TYR A 271 -15.78 3.51 -2.07
C TYR A 271 -16.47 4.18 -3.26
N GLY A 272 -16.40 3.55 -4.45
CA GLY A 272 -17.15 3.97 -5.62
C GLY A 272 -18.63 3.56 -5.64
N GLY A 273 -19.03 2.64 -4.74
CA GLY A 273 -20.38 2.07 -4.72
C GLY A 273 -20.61 0.99 -5.77
N PHE A 274 -19.57 0.31 -6.19
CA PHE A 274 -19.53 -0.75 -7.20
C PHE A 274 -19.06 -2.08 -6.60
N GLY A 275 -19.15 -3.16 -7.38
CA GLY A 275 -18.46 -4.41 -7.16
C GLY A 275 -17.29 -4.58 -8.12
N ALA A 276 -16.64 -5.75 -8.05
CA ALA A 276 -15.59 -6.11 -8.98
C ALA A 276 -15.59 -7.62 -9.26
N LYS A 277 -15.08 -7.99 -10.43
CA LYS A 277 -14.76 -9.36 -10.77
C LYS A 277 -13.31 -9.45 -11.23
N VAL A 278 -12.50 -10.29 -10.56
CA VAL A 278 -11.06 -10.42 -10.79
C VAL A 278 -10.70 -11.86 -11.10
N ASP A 279 -9.95 -12.09 -12.17
CA ASP A 279 -9.30 -13.35 -12.47
C ASP A 279 -7.85 -13.33 -12.00
N LEU A 280 -7.58 -13.99 -10.89
CA LEU A 280 -6.24 -14.11 -10.32
C LEU A 280 -5.27 -14.88 -11.21
N SER A 281 -5.77 -15.69 -12.16
CA SER A 281 -4.92 -16.42 -13.12
C SER A 281 -4.27 -15.49 -14.14
N ALA A 282 -4.82 -14.29 -14.34
CA ALA A 282 -4.26 -13.26 -15.22
C ALA A 282 -3.19 -12.38 -14.55
N VAL A 283 -3.01 -12.51 -13.24
CA VAL A 283 -2.03 -11.69 -12.49
C VAL A 283 -0.60 -12.14 -12.83
N PRO A 284 0.28 -11.22 -13.24
CA PRO A 284 1.68 -11.54 -13.46
C PRO A 284 2.36 -11.95 -12.13
N VAL A 285 3.03 -13.08 -12.12
CA VAL A 285 3.72 -13.61 -10.95
C VAL A 285 5.23 -13.64 -11.14
N LYS A 286 6.00 -13.62 -10.05
CA LYS A 286 7.45 -13.71 -10.01
C LYS A 286 7.87 -14.95 -9.22
N GLY A 287 8.66 -15.82 -9.84
CA GLY A 287 9.16 -17.04 -9.21
C GLY A 287 8.29 -18.26 -9.47
N GLU A 288 8.12 -19.10 -8.45
CA GLU A 288 7.35 -20.34 -8.50
C GLU A 288 5.84 -20.09 -8.63
N GLU A 289 5.09 -21.15 -8.89
CA GLU A 289 3.64 -21.11 -8.95
C GLU A 289 3.06 -20.71 -7.59
N LEU A 290 2.33 -19.58 -7.57
CA LEU A 290 1.68 -19.07 -6.37
C LEU A 290 0.27 -19.66 -6.20
N THR A 291 -0.16 -19.82 -4.97
CA THR A 291 -1.56 -20.17 -4.67
C THR A 291 -2.48 -18.95 -4.91
N ALA A 292 -3.78 -19.20 -5.01
CA ALA A 292 -4.76 -18.12 -5.16
C ALA A 292 -4.70 -17.13 -3.98
N GLU A 293 -4.49 -17.64 -2.76
CA GLU A 293 -4.36 -16.86 -1.54
C GLU A 293 -3.14 -15.93 -1.58
N GLU A 294 -2.00 -16.46 -2.03
CA GLU A 294 -0.78 -15.68 -2.16
C GLU A 294 -0.93 -14.59 -3.21
N ILE A 295 -1.53 -14.89 -4.38
CA ILE A 295 -1.77 -13.89 -5.43
C ILE A 295 -2.71 -12.79 -4.91
N LEU A 296 -3.75 -13.15 -4.18
CA LEU A 296 -4.77 -12.23 -3.70
C LEU A 296 -4.28 -11.31 -2.59
N ILE A 297 -3.51 -11.85 -1.62
CA ILE A 297 -3.27 -11.19 -0.31
C ILE A 297 -1.81 -10.79 -0.10
N CYS A 298 -0.81 -11.42 -0.74
CA CYS A 298 0.59 -11.03 -0.52
C CYS A 298 0.85 -9.55 -0.85
N GLU A 299 1.66 -8.93 0.00
CA GLU A 299 1.96 -7.49 0.00
C GLU A 299 3.28 -7.20 -0.74
N THR A 300 3.55 -7.97 -1.81
CA THR A 300 4.71 -7.71 -2.68
C THR A 300 4.73 -6.27 -3.12
N GLN A 301 5.86 -5.62 -3.00
CA GLN A 301 6.03 -4.21 -3.31
C GLN A 301 6.05 -3.95 -4.83
N ALA A 302 6.17 -2.69 -5.23
CA ALA A 302 6.28 -2.28 -6.64
C ALA A 302 5.07 -2.65 -7.50
N ARG A 303 3.84 -2.46 -6.98
CA ARG A 303 2.61 -2.74 -7.73
C ARG A 303 1.61 -1.62 -7.61
N MET A 304 0.84 -1.40 -8.69
CA MET A 304 -0.27 -0.45 -8.77
C MET A 304 -1.47 -1.12 -9.44
N VAL A 305 -2.67 -0.60 -9.18
CA VAL A 305 -3.89 -0.97 -9.92
C VAL A 305 -4.48 0.29 -10.51
N VAL A 306 -4.85 0.21 -11.78
CA VAL A 306 -5.58 1.29 -12.48
C VAL A 306 -6.87 0.77 -13.07
N GLN A 307 -7.87 1.66 -13.20
CA GLN A 307 -9.14 1.39 -13.83
C GLN A 307 -9.32 2.31 -15.03
N VAL A 308 -9.74 1.72 -16.14
CA VAL A 308 -9.82 2.40 -17.44
C VAL A 308 -11.01 1.92 -18.23
N SER A 309 -11.50 2.73 -19.15
CA SER A 309 -12.53 2.25 -20.08
C SER A 309 -12.00 1.05 -20.90
N PRO A 310 -12.88 0.12 -21.32
CA PRO A 310 -12.46 -0.98 -22.20
C PRO A 310 -11.81 -0.50 -23.51
N ALA A 311 -12.19 0.68 -24.01
CA ALA A 311 -11.67 1.25 -25.24
C ALA A 311 -10.23 1.79 -25.10
N ASP A 312 -9.83 2.18 -23.89
CA ASP A 312 -8.52 2.77 -23.61
C ASP A 312 -7.50 1.75 -23.08
N ALA A 313 -7.94 0.52 -22.76
CA ALA A 313 -7.11 -0.49 -22.07
C ALA A 313 -5.80 -0.81 -22.82
N ASP A 314 -5.86 -1.00 -24.14
CA ASP A 314 -4.68 -1.31 -24.95
C ASP A 314 -3.70 -0.13 -25.02
N GLU A 315 -4.21 1.11 -25.13
CA GLU A 315 -3.38 2.33 -25.09
C GLU A 315 -2.64 2.45 -23.76
N ILE A 316 -3.34 2.17 -22.64
CA ILE A 316 -2.75 2.23 -21.31
C ILE A 316 -1.70 1.15 -21.10
N MET A 317 -1.98 -0.10 -21.49
CA MET A 317 -0.98 -1.18 -21.41
C MET A 317 0.25 -0.84 -22.27
N GLY A 318 0.06 -0.33 -23.48
CA GLY A 318 1.16 0.12 -24.33
C GLY A 318 1.98 1.26 -23.72
N ALA A 319 1.34 2.22 -23.05
CA ALA A 319 2.05 3.29 -22.33
C ALA A 319 2.91 2.74 -21.18
N ILE A 320 2.38 1.77 -20.41
CA ILE A 320 3.11 1.09 -19.32
C ILE A 320 4.32 0.32 -19.89
N GLU A 321 4.11 -0.48 -20.92
CA GLU A 321 5.16 -1.29 -21.57
C GLU A 321 6.27 -0.42 -22.19
N SER A 322 5.93 0.77 -22.69
CA SER A 322 6.90 1.73 -23.25
C SER A 322 7.97 2.17 -22.23
N LYS A 323 7.72 1.98 -20.94
CA LYS A 323 8.63 2.23 -19.81
C LYS A 323 9.19 0.95 -19.20
N ASN A 324 9.11 -0.17 -19.90
CA ASN A 324 9.47 -1.50 -19.42
C ASN A 324 8.63 -1.97 -18.22
N GLY A 325 7.50 -1.35 -17.97
CA GLY A 325 6.54 -1.80 -16.97
C GLY A 325 5.84 -3.08 -17.44
N ILE A 326 5.38 -3.87 -16.48
CA ILE A 326 4.61 -5.08 -16.76
C ILE A 326 3.17 -4.76 -16.40
N ALA A 327 2.25 -5.00 -17.34
CA ALA A 327 0.83 -4.80 -17.13
C ALA A 327 0.02 -6.03 -17.52
N ALA A 328 -1.08 -6.25 -16.82
CA ALA A 328 -2.07 -7.25 -17.20
C ALA A 328 -3.48 -6.78 -16.83
N MET A 329 -4.42 -7.05 -17.71
CA MET A 329 -5.84 -6.88 -17.42
C MET A 329 -6.29 -8.08 -16.56
N ILE A 330 -6.69 -7.81 -15.32
CA ILE A 330 -7.03 -8.84 -14.33
C ILE A 330 -8.51 -8.92 -14.01
N GLY A 331 -9.33 -7.99 -14.51
CA GLY A 331 -10.75 -8.00 -14.18
C GLY A 331 -11.48 -6.77 -14.65
N GLU A 332 -12.64 -6.55 -14.04
CA GLU A 332 -13.52 -5.42 -14.33
C GLU A 332 -14.31 -4.96 -13.10
N ILE A 333 -14.69 -3.69 -13.09
CA ILE A 333 -15.65 -3.12 -12.15
C ILE A 333 -17.06 -3.50 -12.57
N THR A 334 -17.86 -3.98 -11.62
CA THR A 334 -19.24 -4.42 -11.87
C THR A 334 -20.25 -3.50 -11.18
N SER A 335 -21.51 -3.58 -11.58
CA SER A 335 -22.62 -2.87 -10.91
C SER A 335 -23.14 -3.61 -9.68
N ASP A 336 -22.54 -4.74 -9.32
CA ASP A 336 -22.90 -5.52 -8.12
C ASP A 336 -22.44 -4.82 -6.83
N ASP A 337 -22.86 -5.38 -5.69
CA ASP A 337 -22.48 -4.92 -4.34
C ASP A 337 -21.48 -5.86 -3.65
N LYS A 338 -20.66 -6.55 -4.44
CA LYS A 338 -19.68 -7.52 -3.96
C LYS A 338 -18.49 -7.62 -4.91
N GLU A 339 -17.36 -8.03 -4.38
CA GLU A 339 -16.16 -8.39 -5.15
C GLU A 339 -16.07 -9.92 -5.25
N VAL A 340 -15.81 -10.42 -6.47
CA VAL A 340 -15.64 -11.85 -6.77
C VAL A 340 -14.24 -12.09 -7.30
N PHE A 341 -13.51 -12.97 -6.65
CA PHE A 341 -12.16 -13.38 -7.06
C PHE A 341 -12.22 -14.82 -7.56
N GLU A 342 -11.73 -15.02 -8.79
CA GLU A 342 -11.66 -16.32 -9.45
C GLU A 342 -10.19 -16.72 -9.65
N TYR A 343 -9.93 -18.03 -9.62
CA TYR A 343 -8.63 -18.60 -9.95
C TYR A 343 -8.86 -19.90 -10.74
N ARG A 344 -8.31 -19.97 -11.94
CA ARG A 344 -8.48 -21.13 -12.84
C ARG A 344 -9.95 -21.50 -13.04
N GLY A 345 -10.80 -20.50 -13.19
CA GLY A 345 -12.23 -20.65 -13.44
C GLY A 345 -13.06 -21.05 -12.20
N GLN A 346 -12.49 -21.07 -11.03
CA GLN A 346 -13.19 -21.32 -9.76
C GLN A 346 -13.21 -20.07 -8.89
N THR A 347 -14.36 -19.76 -8.30
CA THR A 347 -14.49 -18.69 -7.32
C THR A 347 -13.75 -19.10 -6.03
N VAL A 348 -12.77 -18.30 -5.63
CA VAL A 348 -11.97 -18.53 -4.42
C VAL A 348 -12.37 -17.63 -3.27
N ALA A 349 -12.89 -16.44 -3.55
CA ALA A 349 -13.43 -15.54 -2.53
C ALA A 349 -14.57 -14.67 -3.09
N THR A 350 -15.53 -14.35 -2.23
CA THR A 350 -16.59 -13.38 -2.48
C THR A 350 -16.72 -12.48 -1.27
N ILE A 351 -16.48 -11.18 -1.45
CA ILE A 351 -16.47 -10.19 -0.39
C ILE A 351 -17.66 -9.24 -0.59
N PRO A 352 -18.55 -9.10 0.39
CA PRO A 352 -19.66 -8.14 0.31
C PRO A 352 -19.16 -6.72 0.62
N ASN A 353 -19.63 -5.73 -0.13
CA ASN A 353 -19.32 -4.32 0.13
C ASN A 353 -19.77 -3.86 1.53
N LYS A 354 -20.85 -4.43 2.02
CA LYS A 354 -21.43 -4.13 3.33
C LYS A 354 -21.68 -5.44 4.10
N PRO A 355 -20.68 -5.97 4.81
CA PRO A 355 -20.88 -7.16 5.62
C PRO A 355 -21.90 -6.92 6.72
N SER A 356 -22.67 -7.95 7.09
CA SER A 356 -23.62 -7.86 8.21
C SER A 356 -22.91 -7.66 9.55
N LYS A 357 -23.65 -7.14 10.56
CA LYS A 357 -23.12 -6.97 11.90
C LYS A 357 -22.61 -8.29 12.49
N GLU A 358 -23.32 -9.40 12.25
CA GLU A 358 -22.91 -10.73 12.72
C GLU A 358 -21.57 -11.16 12.11
N ILE A 359 -21.36 -10.88 10.82
CA ILE A 359 -20.08 -11.15 10.16
C ILE A 359 -18.98 -10.32 10.81
N LEU A 360 -19.18 -9.00 10.97
CA LEU A 360 -18.19 -8.11 11.59
C LEU A 360 -17.86 -8.51 13.04
N GLU A 361 -18.86 -8.91 13.82
CA GLU A 361 -18.63 -9.41 15.19
C GLU A 361 -17.84 -10.73 15.19
N SER A 362 -18.10 -11.62 14.23
CA SER A 362 -17.37 -12.87 14.10
C SER A 362 -15.89 -12.70 13.72
N LEU A 363 -15.54 -11.56 13.11
CA LEU A 363 -14.15 -11.22 12.77
C LEU A 363 -13.36 -10.70 13.98
N LYS A 364 -14.02 -10.05 14.94
CA LYS A 364 -13.39 -9.47 16.13
C LYS A 364 -12.98 -10.51 17.20
N GLY A 365 -13.51 -11.70 17.13
CA GLY A 365 -13.28 -12.77 18.13
C GLY A 365 -12.11 -13.71 17.84
N GLY A 366 -11.14 -13.32 17.02
CA GLY A 366 -10.04 -14.15 16.55
C GLY A 366 -8.62 -13.62 16.85
N ASP A 367 -8.49 -12.69 17.82
CA ASP A 367 -7.18 -12.21 18.32
C ASP A 367 -6.61 -13.11 19.41
#